data_2ed72773fa8fa09be0c712a07c05f8f2
#
_entry.id   2ed72773fa8fa09be0c712a07c05f8f2
#
_cell.length_a   1.000
_cell.length_b   1.000
_cell.length_c   1.000
_cell.angle_alpha   90.00
_cell.angle_beta   90.00
_cell.angle_gamma   90.00
#
_symmetry.space_group_name_H-M   'P 1'
#
loop_
_entity.id
_entity.type
_entity.pdbx_description
1 polymer ?
#
loop_
_entity_poly.entity_id
_entity_poly.type
_entity_poly.pdbx_seq_one_letter_code
_entity_poly.pdbx_strand_id
1 'polypeptide(L)'
;MKKIILLNLIFLSSLYSQDYYYEKYAPFDENIKSPEEFLGYPIGEMHTRHDLIVSYMTYLSNVSDKADMFSYATSYEGRKLIYLIVSSPEKINNIEKIRKSHLSYIRPDDENYIQSDKPSDFPVIINLGYNVHGNEPSSSEAAMLTAYTLISSKSKEVEKYLQNSIVLIDPTINPDGRDRHTQWVNSYKGSPLVDDPQDAEHNEYWPGGRTNHYWFDLNRDVLLGIHPETRGKIEFHHNWYPNVTMDFHEMGTNSTYFFVPWKTHAAKDPVIPQENYEYFERLFGEFFAKGLDEIGSMYFSKEAFDKTYPGYHSSYGDLMGGIGMLFEQASSRGHKQVTQFGEITFPFTIRNQYVSGMNTVKASVEMKDELMKYQQRFFASALTDADKKRIKGYSFKMGKDRNKTKAFIDKLMIHDISVLKDNDNFFVPTKQKNYRTVRSIFETNTEFRDSVFYDASAWSIANFYDIDYNSSSKDSQGVELDNLDNLFTVNKIDESEYAYLINSVDYNIPAVINSLVNSDIIVSTAFKPFTINTSSGIIPFDYGSLVIPVSL
;
A
#
# COMPACT_ATOMS: atom_id res chain seq x y z
N MET A 1 -15.71 7.18 51.50
CA MET A 1 -14.25 6.99 51.28
C MET A 1 -13.91 6.05 50.12
N LYS A 2 -14.47 4.82 50.02
CA LYS A 2 -14.13 3.90 48.90
C LYS A 2 -14.46 4.44 47.49
N LYS A 3 -15.55 5.20 47.29
CA LYS A 3 -15.90 5.79 45.99
C LYS A 3 -14.96 6.93 45.54
N ILE A 4 -14.42 7.69 46.51
CA ILE A 4 -13.48 8.78 46.24
C ILE A 4 -12.09 8.23 45.87
N ILE A 5 -11.70 7.09 46.45
CA ILE A 5 -10.43 6.42 46.11
C ILE A 5 -10.48 5.81 44.70
N LEU A 6 -11.64 5.25 44.29
CA LEU A 6 -11.79 4.70 42.92
C LEU A 6 -11.78 5.80 41.86
N LEU A 7 -12.40 6.95 42.11
CA LEU A 7 -12.39 8.10 41.20
C LEU A 7 -10.98 8.69 41.06
N ASN A 8 -10.21 8.77 42.16
CA ASN A 8 -8.82 9.25 42.11
C ASN A 8 -7.86 8.25 41.41
N LEU A 9 -8.11 6.95 41.49
CA LEU A 9 -7.31 5.94 40.76
C LEU A 9 -7.59 5.99 39.26
N ILE A 10 -8.81 6.23 38.82
CA ILE A 10 -9.15 6.40 37.40
C ILE A 10 -8.56 7.71 36.86
N PHE A 11 -8.57 8.79 37.67
CA PHE A 11 -7.96 10.07 37.27
C PHE A 11 -6.42 9.99 37.21
N LEU A 12 -5.78 9.22 38.09
CA LEU A 12 -4.33 8.97 38.07
C LEU A 12 -3.92 8.09 36.88
N SER A 13 -4.71 7.09 36.52
CA SER A 13 -4.40 6.25 35.36
C SER A 13 -4.55 7.00 34.03
N SER A 14 -5.50 7.92 33.91
CA SER A 14 -5.64 8.77 32.70
C SER A 14 -4.52 9.81 32.60
N LEU A 15 -4.01 10.36 33.69
CA LEU A 15 -2.86 11.26 33.70
C LEU A 15 -1.57 10.55 33.27
N TYR A 16 -1.32 9.32 33.73
CA TYR A 16 -0.16 8.53 33.32
C TYR A 16 -0.18 8.16 31.82
N SER A 17 -1.35 7.90 31.24
CA SER A 17 -1.49 7.61 29.81
C SER A 17 -1.23 8.84 28.95
N GLN A 18 -1.71 10.02 29.35
CA GLN A 18 -1.48 11.26 28.61
C GLN A 18 -0.01 11.66 28.55
N ASP A 19 0.71 11.54 29.67
CA ASP A 19 2.14 11.87 29.73
C ASP A 19 2.98 10.93 28.84
N TYR A 20 2.61 9.64 28.76
CA TYR A 20 3.39 8.64 28.04
C TYR A 20 3.44 8.85 26.52
N TYR A 21 2.35 9.35 25.90
CA TYR A 21 2.27 9.56 24.45
C TYR A 21 2.32 11.05 24.06
N TYR A 22 1.65 11.91 24.79
CA TYR A 22 1.25 13.24 24.31
C TYR A 22 2.06 14.42 24.87
N GLU A 23 2.83 14.25 25.95
CA GLU A 23 3.50 15.35 26.65
C GLU A 23 4.20 16.34 25.70
N LYS A 24 4.91 15.81 24.72
CA LYS A 24 5.69 16.61 23.76
C LYS A 24 4.86 17.62 22.96
N TYR A 25 3.59 17.30 22.68
CA TYR A 25 2.74 18.09 21.79
C TYR A 25 1.61 18.82 22.51
N ALA A 26 1.65 18.88 23.84
CA ALA A 26 0.69 19.64 24.65
C ALA A 26 0.80 21.16 24.39
N PRO A 27 -0.25 21.97 24.65
CA PRO A 27 -1.57 21.54 25.10
C PRO A 27 -2.48 21.07 23.96
N PHE A 28 -3.51 20.30 24.31
CA PHE A 28 -4.52 19.78 23.38
C PHE A 28 -5.85 20.51 23.49
N ASP A 29 -6.72 20.34 22.51
CA ASP A 29 -8.07 20.87 22.54
C ASP A 29 -8.98 19.96 23.35
N GLU A 30 -9.46 20.44 24.50
CA GLU A 30 -10.32 19.70 25.43
C GLU A 30 -11.70 19.33 24.86
N ASN A 31 -12.10 19.94 23.73
CA ASN A 31 -13.36 19.60 23.05
C ASN A 31 -13.23 18.38 22.11
N ILE A 32 -12.02 17.94 21.83
CA ILE A 32 -11.73 16.80 20.96
C ILE A 32 -11.27 15.63 21.83
N LYS A 33 -12.09 14.58 21.90
CA LYS A 33 -11.79 13.38 22.70
C LYS A 33 -10.51 12.70 22.21
N SER A 34 -9.65 12.36 23.16
CA SER A 34 -8.51 11.47 22.87
C SER A 34 -9.01 10.06 22.47
N PRO A 35 -8.15 9.22 21.88
CA PRO A 35 -8.52 7.84 21.59
C PRO A 35 -9.06 7.10 22.81
N GLU A 36 -8.41 7.27 23.99
CA GLU A 36 -8.81 6.63 25.25
C GLU A 36 -10.20 7.09 25.72
N GLU A 37 -10.48 8.39 25.62
CA GLU A 37 -11.79 8.94 25.99
C GLU A 37 -12.90 8.49 25.04
N PHE A 38 -12.57 8.29 23.77
CA PHE A 38 -13.53 7.81 22.78
C PHE A 38 -13.79 6.32 22.91
N LEU A 39 -12.73 5.51 23.06
CA LEU A 39 -12.81 4.05 23.14
C LEU A 39 -13.28 3.55 24.50
N GLY A 40 -13.05 4.32 25.58
CA GLY A 40 -13.40 3.96 26.94
C GLY A 40 -12.37 3.04 27.64
N TYR A 41 -11.20 2.86 27.05
CA TYR A 41 -10.07 2.12 27.62
C TYR A 41 -8.74 2.75 27.16
N PRO A 42 -7.64 2.61 27.96
CA PRO A 42 -6.33 3.11 27.58
C PRO A 42 -5.80 2.46 26.30
N ILE A 43 -5.12 3.25 25.45
CA ILE A 43 -4.45 2.72 24.28
C ILE A 43 -3.37 1.70 24.70
N GLY A 44 -3.42 0.53 24.06
CA GLY A 44 -2.54 -0.60 24.36
C GLY A 44 -3.07 -1.55 25.46
N GLU A 45 -4.22 -1.25 26.08
CA GLU A 45 -4.89 -2.20 26.98
C GLU A 45 -5.62 -3.29 26.20
N MET A 46 -6.19 -2.95 25.05
CA MET A 46 -6.84 -3.86 24.12
C MET A 46 -6.28 -3.61 22.72
N HIS A 47 -6.29 -4.63 21.87
CA HIS A 47 -6.08 -4.44 20.43
C HIS A 47 -7.37 -3.93 19.82
N THR A 48 -7.36 -2.72 19.27
CA THR A 48 -8.56 -2.04 18.77
C THR A 48 -9.01 -2.65 17.44
N ARG A 49 -10.29 -3.02 17.33
CA ARG A 49 -10.89 -3.56 16.12
C ARG A 49 -11.01 -2.48 15.04
N HIS A 50 -11.02 -2.91 13.79
CA HIS A 50 -11.11 -2.01 12.65
C HIS A 50 -12.34 -1.07 12.67
N ASP A 51 -13.50 -1.59 13.06
CA ASP A 51 -14.74 -0.80 13.15
C ASP A 51 -14.65 0.37 14.13
N LEU A 52 -13.95 0.18 15.26
CA LEU A 52 -13.71 1.22 16.24
C LEU A 52 -12.67 2.24 15.74
N ILE A 53 -11.63 1.79 15.04
CA ILE A 53 -10.64 2.68 14.40
C ILE A 53 -11.35 3.59 13.39
N VAL A 54 -12.15 3.03 12.48
CA VAL A 54 -12.93 3.81 11.50
C VAL A 54 -13.89 4.77 12.18
N SER A 55 -14.56 4.31 13.27
CA SER A 55 -15.47 5.16 14.04
C SER A 55 -14.75 6.35 14.67
N TYR A 56 -13.53 6.13 15.19
CA TYR A 56 -12.73 7.21 15.77
C TYR A 56 -12.25 8.20 14.69
N MET A 57 -11.76 7.71 13.53
CA MET A 57 -11.37 8.59 12.42
C MET A 57 -12.55 9.40 11.89
N THR A 58 -13.74 8.78 11.82
CA THR A 58 -15.00 9.46 11.48
C THR A 58 -15.37 10.54 12.50
N TYR A 59 -15.21 10.24 13.79
CA TYR A 59 -15.42 11.23 14.85
C TYR A 59 -14.49 12.44 14.65
N LEU A 60 -13.19 12.21 14.46
CA LEU A 60 -12.21 13.28 14.27
C LEU A 60 -12.53 14.18 13.06
N SER A 61 -12.93 13.59 11.93
CA SER A 61 -13.32 14.36 10.73
C SER A 61 -14.61 15.18 10.93
N ASN A 62 -15.52 14.72 11.80
CA ASN A 62 -16.78 15.41 12.06
C ASN A 62 -16.65 16.57 13.07
N VAL A 63 -15.68 16.51 13.98
CA VAL A 63 -15.52 17.51 15.05
C VAL A 63 -14.47 18.58 14.76
N SER A 64 -13.72 18.44 13.67
CA SER A 64 -12.62 19.36 13.35
C SER A 64 -12.61 19.74 11.87
N ASP A 65 -12.38 21.03 11.60
CA ASP A 65 -12.16 21.59 10.26
C ASP A 65 -10.74 21.35 9.71
N LYS A 66 -9.87 20.67 10.50
CA LYS A 66 -8.51 20.28 10.10
C LYS A 66 -8.48 18.91 9.40
N ALA A 67 -9.61 18.22 9.30
CA ALA A 67 -9.65 16.85 8.77
C ALA A 67 -10.83 16.64 7.82
N ASP A 68 -10.60 15.81 6.81
CA ASP A 68 -11.62 15.23 5.93
C ASP A 68 -11.38 13.73 5.79
N MET A 69 -12.44 12.95 5.51
CA MET A 69 -12.33 11.50 5.42
C MET A 69 -12.85 11.00 4.08
N PHE A 70 -12.08 10.14 3.44
CA PHE A 70 -12.39 9.54 2.16
C PHE A 70 -12.34 8.00 2.25
N SER A 71 -13.34 7.29 1.70
CA SER A 71 -13.30 5.84 1.54
C SER A 71 -12.79 5.49 0.15
N TYR A 72 -11.71 4.72 0.06
CA TYR A 72 -11.06 4.40 -1.22
C TYR A 72 -11.34 2.97 -1.70
N ALA A 73 -11.75 2.06 -0.82
CA ALA A 73 -12.08 0.68 -1.17
C ALA A 73 -13.00 0.03 -0.12
N THR A 74 -13.41 -1.19 -0.44
CA THR A 74 -14.08 -2.12 0.48
C THR A 74 -13.40 -3.47 0.37
N SER A 75 -13.06 -4.09 1.50
CA SER A 75 -12.43 -5.40 1.54
C SER A 75 -13.41 -6.51 1.16
N TYR A 76 -12.90 -7.74 0.96
CA TYR A 76 -13.75 -8.91 0.66
C TYR A 76 -14.78 -9.22 1.75
N GLU A 77 -14.52 -8.85 3.01
CA GLU A 77 -15.46 -9.02 4.13
C GLU A 77 -16.36 -7.78 4.34
N GLY A 78 -16.38 -6.86 3.40
CA GLY A 78 -17.25 -5.68 3.42
C GLY A 78 -16.76 -4.53 4.33
N ARG A 79 -15.51 -4.55 4.80
CA ARG A 79 -14.93 -3.50 5.63
C ARG A 79 -14.45 -2.33 4.78
N LYS A 80 -14.77 -1.12 5.20
CA LYS A 80 -14.32 0.11 4.49
C LYS A 80 -12.85 0.37 4.75
N LEU A 81 -12.12 0.65 3.67
CA LEU A 81 -10.76 1.19 3.72
C LEU A 81 -10.86 2.70 3.54
N ILE A 82 -10.19 3.45 4.42
CA ILE A 82 -10.33 4.91 4.49
C ILE A 82 -8.97 5.62 4.51
N TYR A 83 -8.98 6.85 4.03
CA TYR A 83 -7.97 7.84 4.34
C TYR A 83 -8.58 8.94 5.19
N LEU A 84 -7.90 9.32 6.28
CA LEU A 84 -8.11 10.58 6.97
C LEU A 84 -7.08 11.58 6.43
N ILE A 85 -7.56 12.65 5.82
CA ILE A 85 -6.74 13.73 5.27
C ILE A 85 -6.64 14.82 6.32
N VAL A 86 -5.44 15.14 6.76
CA VAL A 86 -5.22 16.13 7.83
C VAL A 86 -4.33 17.27 7.34
N SER A 87 -4.77 18.51 7.55
CA SER A 87 -4.03 19.73 7.21
C SER A 87 -4.60 20.95 7.95
N SER A 88 -4.12 22.16 7.63
CA SER A 88 -4.76 23.38 8.13
C SER A 88 -6.19 23.54 7.54
N PRO A 89 -7.12 24.20 8.26
CA PRO A 89 -8.50 24.42 7.78
C PRO A 89 -8.57 25.06 6.41
N GLU A 90 -7.71 26.02 6.12
CA GLU A 90 -7.60 26.66 4.82
C GLU A 90 -7.30 25.65 3.70
N LYS A 91 -6.38 24.70 3.95
CA LYS A 91 -5.99 23.69 2.97
C LYS A 91 -7.08 22.64 2.79
N ILE A 92 -7.73 22.19 3.86
CA ILE A 92 -8.87 21.26 3.77
C ILE A 92 -9.97 21.86 2.91
N ASN A 93 -10.34 23.13 3.14
CA ASN A 93 -11.34 23.82 2.33
C ASN A 93 -10.94 23.96 0.84
N ASN A 94 -9.67 23.92 0.50
CA ASN A 94 -9.14 24.04 -0.86
C ASN A 94 -8.49 22.75 -1.38
N ILE A 95 -8.77 21.62 -0.77
CA ILE A 95 -7.99 20.38 -0.95
C ILE A 95 -7.92 19.93 -2.41
N GLU A 96 -9.02 19.96 -3.16
CA GLU A 96 -9.06 19.57 -4.56
C GLU A 96 -8.27 20.52 -5.46
N LYS A 97 -8.29 21.82 -5.18
CA LYS A 97 -7.48 22.80 -5.90
C LYS A 97 -5.99 22.55 -5.68
N ILE A 98 -5.60 22.30 -4.43
CA ILE A 98 -4.20 22.01 -4.06
C ILE A 98 -3.75 20.73 -4.72
N ARG A 99 -4.55 19.65 -4.67
CA ARG A 99 -4.27 18.37 -5.32
C ARG A 99 -4.02 18.53 -6.82
N LYS A 100 -4.90 19.21 -7.53
CA LYS A 100 -4.75 19.49 -8.97
C LYS A 100 -3.49 20.31 -9.27
N SER A 101 -3.23 21.34 -8.48
CA SER A 101 -2.03 22.18 -8.64
C SER A 101 -0.74 21.38 -8.39
N HIS A 102 -0.74 20.47 -7.41
CA HIS A 102 0.38 19.56 -7.17
C HIS A 102 0.63 18.66 -8.38
N LEU A 103 -0.42 18.04 -8.95
CA LEU A 103 -0.28 17.21 -10.14
C LEU A 103 0.27 18.01 -11.33
N SER A 104 -0.24 19.20 -11.58
CA SER A 104 0.29 20.07 -12.64
C SER A 104 1.73 20.53 -12.39
N TYR A 105 2.18 20.60 -11.15
CA TYR A 105 3.58 20.92 -10.81
C TYR A 105 4.54 19.76 -11.09
N ILE A 106 4.14 18.53 -10.82
CA ILE A 106 5.04 17.36 -10.92
C ILE A 106 4.99 16.66 -12.29
N ARG A 107 3.94 16.86 -13.09
CA ARG A 107 3.69 16.11 -14.34
C ARG A 107 4.04 16.93 -15.58
N PRO A 108 5.23 16.74 -16.16
CA PRO A 108 5.69 17.50 -17.34
C PRO A 108 4.93 17.16 -18.63
N ASP A 109 4.11 16.10 -18.63
CA ASP A 109 3.22 15.68 -19.71
C ASP A 109 1.79 16.27 -19.59
N ASP A 110 1.50 16.96 -18.50
CA ASP A 110 0.22 17.65 -18.29
C ASP A 110 0.17 18.96 -19.10
N GLU A 111 -0.91 19.21 -19.81
CA GLU A 111 -1.12 20.45 -20.55
C GLU A 111 -1.11 21.72 -19.67
N ASN A 112 -1.42 21.57 -18.38
CA ASN A 112 -1.38 22.61 -17.37
C ASN A 112 -0.07 22.60 -16.56
N TYR A 113 0.99 21.96 -17.08
CA TYR A 113 2.25 21.84 -16.36
C TYR A 113 2.82 23.20 -15.93
N ILE A 114 3.12 23.30 -14.64
CA ILE A 114 3.66 24.51 -14.01
C ILE A 114 5.17 24.31 -13.83
N GLN A 115 5.97 24.86 -14.73
CA GLN A 115 7.41 24.94 -14.51
C GLN A 115 7.72 26.10 -13.56
N SER A 116 7.83 25.79 -12.26
CA SER A 116 8.13 26.77 -11.21
C SER A 116 9.35 26.34 -10.41
N ASP A 117 10.28 27.28 -10.22
CA ASP A 117 11.42 27.09 -9.33
C ASP A 117 11.08 27.36 -7.84
N LYS A 118 9.82 27.69 -7.54
CA LYS A 118 9.33 28.03 -6.20
C LYS A 118 8.40 26.95 -5.65
N PRO A 119 8.93 25.82 -5.17
CA PRO A 119 8.12 24.77 -4.56
C PRO A 119 7.50 25.18 -3.23
N SER A 120 7.99 26.28 -2.62
CA SER A 120 7.52 26.80 -1.33
C SER A 120 6.01 27.11 -1.27
N ASP A 121 5.37 27.28 -2.43
CA ASP A 121 3.94 27.56 -2.51
C ASP A 121 3.06 26.32 -2.35
N PHE A 122 3.65 25.13 -2.41
CA PHE A 122 2.94 23.85 -2.29
C PHE A 122 3.19 23.18 -0.94
N PRO A 123 2.18 22.57 -0.30
CA PRO A 123 2.40 21.70 0.85
C PRO A 123 3.04 20.39 0.41
N VAL A 124 3.91 19.81 1.26
CA VAL A 124 4.37 18.44 1.06
C VAL A 124 3.24 17.46 1.35
N ILE A 125 3.06 16.46 0.50
CA ILE A 125 2.05 15.41 0.66
C ILE A 125 2.71 14.17 1.25
N ILE A 126 2.20 13.74 2.41
CA ILE A 126 2.77 12.65 3.21
C ILE A 126 1.73 11.55 3.34
N ASN A 127 2.04 10.36 2.87
CA ASN A 127 1.21 9.17 3.02
C ASN A 127 1.75 8.29 4.14
N LEU A 128 0.96 8.09 5.20
CA LEU A 128 1.25 7.21 6.32
C LEU A 128 0.35 5.98 6.21
N GLY A 129 0.91 4.87 5.77
CA GLY A 129 0.20 3.61 5.56
C GLY A 129 0.44 2.64 6.71
N TYR A 130 -0.60 2.33 7.47
CA TYR A 130 -0.52 1.52 8.67
C TYR A 130 -1.17 0.14 8.46
N ASN A 131 -0.59 -0.89 9.07
CA ASN A 131 -1.18 -2.21 9.25
C ASN A 131 -1.56 -2.94 7.95
N VAL A 132 -0.65 -2.99 6.99
CA VAL A 132 -0.79 -3.83 5.79
C VAL A 132 -0.78 -5.32 6.15
N HIS A 133 -0.08 -5.69 7.21
CA HIS A 133 -0.20 -6.99 7.85
C HIS A 133 -1.03 -6.84 9.13
N GLY A 134 -2.20 -7.46 9.17
CA GLY A 134 -3.16 -7.27 10.27
C GLY A 134 -2.64 -7.72 11.64
N ASN A 135 -1.70 -8.67 11.69
CA ASN A 135 -1.03 -9.14 12.90
C ASN A 135 0.26 -8.38 13.27
N GLU A 136 0.43 -7.19 12.73
CA GLU A 136 1.43 -6.19 13.09
C GLU A 136 0.70 -4.99 13.73
N PRO A 137 0.16 -5.16 14.94
CA PRO A 137 -1.00 -4.40 15.40
C PRO A 137 -0.71 -3.00 15.92
N SER A 138 0.52 -2.69 16.37
CA SER A 138 0.82 -1.43 17.07
C SER A 138 0.65 -0.21 16.17
N SER A 139 0.81 -0.39 14.87
CA SER A 139 0.74 0.71 13.92
C SER A 139 -0.66 1.32 13.79
N SER A 140 -1.74 0.53 13.80
CA SER A 140 -3.10 1.08 13.77
C SER A 140 -3.46 1.89 15.02
N GLU A 141 -2.97 1.47 16.19
CA GLU A 141 -3.11 2.26 17.42
C GLU A 141 -2.33 3.58 17.30
N ALA A 142 -1.09 3.51 16.77
CA ALA A 142 -0.28 4.70 16.50
C ALA A 142 -0.92 5.64 15.48
N ALA A 143 -1.68 5.13 14.52
CA ALA A 143 -2.44 5.93 13.57
C ALA A 143 -3.50 6.81 14.27
N MET A 144 -4.21 6.26 15.26
CA MET A 144 -5.17 7.02 16.07
C MET A 144 -4.48 8.12 16.88
N LEU A 145 -3.34 7.81 17.52
CA LEU A 145 -2.53 8.78 18.26
C LEU A 145 -2.00 9.89 17.34
N THR A 146 -1.51 9.53 16.16
CA THR A 146 -1.01 10.49 15.16
C THR A 146 -2.12 11.42 14.67
N ALA A 147 -3.27 10.88 14.34
CA ALA A 147 -4.44 11.65 13.91
C ALA A 147 -4.91 12.62 15.01
N TYR A 148 -5.06 12.14 16.23
CA TYR A 148 -5.44 12.96 17.39
C TYR A 148 -4.43 14.10 17.60
N THR A 149 -3.14 13.79 17.61
CA THR A 149 -2.09 14.77 17.85
C THR A 149 -2.11 15.88 16.79
N LEU A 150 -2.18 15.51 15.51
CA LEU A 150 -2.21 16.49 14.42
C LEU A 150 -3.46 17.39 14.46
N ILE A 151 -4.59 16.85 14.85
CA ILE A 151 -5.87 17.56 14.86
C ILE A 151 -6.06 18.39 16.12
N SER A 152 -5.76 17.82 17.29
CA SER A 152 -6.11 18.39 18.61
C SER A 152 -5.01 19.24 19.25
N SER A 153 -3.73 19.00 18.92
CA SER A 153 -2.63 19.77 19.49
C SER A 153 -2.69 21.25 19.11
N LYS A 154 -2.44 22.10 20.11
CA LYS A 154 -2.32 23.57 19.98
C LYS A 154 -0.85 24.02 20.02
N SER A 155 0.12 23.08 19.93
CA SER A 155 1.51 23.41 19.89
C SER A 155 1.90 24.11 18.58
N LYS A 156 2.82 25.08 18.65
CA LYS A 156 3.33 25.78 17.45
C LYS A 156 4.03 24.84 16.46
N GLU A 157 4.57 23.74 16.96
CA GLU A 157 5.23 22.73 16.14
C GLU A 157 4.23 22.00 15.24
N VAL A 158 3.12 21.53 15.80
CA VAL A 158 2.05 20.87 15.03
C VAL A 158 1.35 21.88 14.10
N GLU A 159 1.14 23.12 14.55
CA GLU A 159 0.61 24.18 13.69
C GLU A 159 1.50 24.37 12.44
N LYS A 160 2.84 24.45 12.62
CA LYS A 160 3.79 24.51 11.51
C LYS A 160 3.67 23.31 10.57
N TYR A 161 3.44 22.09 11.10
CA TYR A 161 3.25 20.91 10.27
C TYR A 161 2.02 21.05 9.38
N LEU A 162 0.87 21.38 9.96
CA LEU A 162 -0.38 21.52 9.22
C LEU A 162 -0.36 22.66 8.19
N GLN A 163 0.36 23.73 8.46
CA GLN A 163 0.53 24.83 7.51
C GLN A 163 1.40 24.45 6.31
N ASN A 164 2.26 23.45 6.42
CA ASN A 164 3.21 23.09 5.37
C ASN A 164 2.98 21.71 4.73
N SER A 165 2.04 20.93 5.22
CA SER A 165 1.79 19.58 4.72
C SER A 165 0.31 19.26 4.54
N ILE A 166 0.06 18.21 3.75
CA ILE A 166 -1.16 17.41 3.75
C ILE A 166 -0.74 16.02 4.19
N VAL A 167 -1.29 15.53 5.29
CA VAL A 167 -1.01 14.20 5.83
C VAL A 167 -2.18 13.27 5.51
N LEU A 168 -1.90 12.23 4.74
CA LEU A 168 -2.84 11.18 4.34
C LEU A 168 -2.61 9.99 5.27
N ILE A 169 -3.54 9.72 6.17
CA ILE A 169 -3.47 8.63 7.15
C ILE A 169 -4.38 7.50 6.71
N ASP A 170 -3.79 6.36 6.33
CA ASP A 170 -4.48 5.09 6.10
C ASP A 170 -4.31 4.22 7.35
N PRO A 171 -5.29 4.16 8.25
CA PRO A 171 -5.08 3.59 9.58
C PRO A 171 -5.04 2.07 9.60
N THR A 172 -5.56 1.41 8.56
CA THR A 172 -5.62 -0.07 8.49
C THR A 172 -5.78 -0.51 7.04
N ILE A 173 -4.66 -0.82 6.37
CA ILE A 173 -4.66 -1.27 4.97
C ILE A 173 -5.26 -2.68 4.82
N ASN A 174 -5.12 -3.52 5.87
CA ASN A 174 -5.66 -4.89 5.88
C ASN A 174 -6.69 -5.07 7.01
N PRO A 175 -7.92 -4.60 6.82
CA PRO A 175 -8.93 -4.66 7.88
C PRO A 175 -9.39 -6.08 8.20
N ASP A 176 -9.41 -7.00 7.22
CA ASP A 176 -9.82 -8.40 7.41
C ASP A 176 -8.79 -9.16 8.25
N GLY A 177 -7.50 -8.98 7.94
CA GLY A 177 -6.42 -9.52 8.74
C GLY A 177 -6.34 -8.90 10.13
N ARG A 178 -6.57 -7.58 10.25
CA ARG A 178 -6.61 -6.86 11.53
C ARG A 178 -7.65 -7.46 12.48
N ASP A 179 -8.89 -7.61 12.03
CA ASP A 179 -9.96 -8.09 12.89
C ASP A 179 -9.76 -9.56 13.28
N ARG A 180 -9.21 -10.37 12.38
CA ARG A 180 -8.83 -11.76 12.69
C ARG A 180 -7.80 -11.83 13.81
N HIS A 181 -6.77 -11.01 13.75
CA HIS A 181 -5.74 -10.92 14.78
C HIS A 181 -6.28 -10.37 16.10
N THR A 182 -7.00 -9.25 16.07
CA THR A 182 -7.50 -8.61 17.28
C THR A 182 -8.49 -9.48 18.05
N GLN A 183 -9.33 -10.23 17.32
CA GLN A 183 -10.25 -11.18 17.94
C GLN A 183 -9.46 -12.29 18.66
N TRP A 184 -8.42 -12.83 18.03
CA TRP A 184 -7.57 -13.86 18.64
C TRP A 184 -6.91 -13.33 19.92
N VAL A 185 -6.11 -12.30 19.80
CA VAL A 185 -5.29 -11.75 20.90
C VAL A 185 -6.15 -11.34 22.09
N ASN A 186 -7.25 -10.60 21.85
CA ASN A 186 -8.13 -10.15 22.93
C ASN A 186 -8.87 -11.31 23.60
N SER A 187 -9.17 -12.41 22.88
CA SER A 187 -9.82 -13.59 23.45
C SER A 187 -8.90 -14.42 24.36
N TYR A 188 -7.58 -14.38 24.09
CA TYR A 188 -6.59 -15.10 24.89
C TYR A 188 -5.85 -14.23 25.90
N LYS A 189 -6.18 -12.94 25.99
CA LYS A 189 -5.58 -12.02 26.95
C LYS A 189 -5.73 -12.54 28.39
N GLY A 190 -4.59 -12.81 29.02
CA GLY A 190 -4.56 -13.22 30.43
C GLY A 190 -4.77 -12.06 31.43
N SER A 191 -5.22 -12.38 32.65
CA SER A 191 -5.25 -11.46 33.77
C SER A 191 -4.71 -12.14 35.03
N PRO A 192 -3.44 -11.87 35.41
CA PRO A 192 -2.48 -10.90 34.83
C PRO A 192 -2.03 -11.28 33.43
N LEU A 193 -1.42 -10.31 32.71
CA LEU A 193 -0.83 -10.56 31.40
C LEU A 193 0.23 -11.66 31.46
N VAL A 194 0.21 -12.57 30.51
CA VAL A 194 1.17 -13.65 30.37
C VAL A 194 2.28 -13.20 29.41
N ASP A 195 3.54 -13.41 29.79
CA ASP A 195 4.71 -13.01 29.01
C ASP A 195 5.47 -14.20 28.36
N ASP A 196 4.95 -15.42 28.53
CA ASP A 196 5.51 -16.62 27.93
C ASP A 196 5.30 -16.62 26.41
N PRO A 197 6.37 -16.69 25.59
CA PRO A 197 6.25 -16.74 24.13
C PRO A 197 5.44 -17.94 23.60
N GLN A 198 5.21 -18.97 24.42
CA GLN A 198 4.42 -20.15 24.05
C GLN A 198 2.94 -20.03 24.42
N ASP A 199 2.53 -18.94 25.09
CA ASP A 199 1.12 -18.71 25.38
C ASP A 199 0.29 -18.58 24.09
N ALA A 200 -0.94 -19.02 24.15
CA ALA A 200 -1.86 -18.99 23.02
C ALA A 200 -2.07 -17.57 22.46
N GLU A 201 -2.02 -16.56 23.32
CA GLU A 201 -2.13 -15.16 22.90
C GLU A 201 -1.09 -14.78 21.82
N HIS A 202 0.15 -15.28 21.97
CA HIS A 202 1.27 -14.94 21.10
C HIS A 202 1.39 -15.85 19.85
N ASN A 203 0.59 -16.91 19.78
CA ASN A 203 0.69 -17.96 18.77
C ASN A 203 -0.63 -18.15 18.02
N GLU A 204 -1.03 -17.13 17.25
CA GLU A 204 -2.21 -17.26 16.40
C GLU A 204 -2.03 -18.40 15.38
N TYR A 205 -3.05 -19.25 15.23
CA TYR A 205 -3.00 -20.34 14.26
C TYR A 205 -3.31 -19.85 12.84
N TRP A 206 -2.88 -20.64 11.89
CA TRP A 206 -3.15 -20.38 10.47
C TRP A 206 -4.67 -20.25 10.20
N PRO A 207 -5.11 -19.24 9.40
CA PRO A 207 -4.31 -18.39 8.52
C PRO A 207 -3.67 -17.16 9.18
N GLY A 208 -3.92 -16.88 10.45
CA GLY A 208 -3.41 -15.70 11.15
C GLY A 208 -3.88 -14.36 10.57
N GLY A 209 -3.43 -13.25 11.15
CA GLY A 209 -3.83 -11.91 10.75
C GLY A 209 -2.94 -11.27 9.68
N ARG A 210 -1.84 -11.91 9.26
CA ARG A 210 -0.91 -11.30 8.29
C ARG A 210 -1.58 -10.96 6.96
N THR A 211 -2.33 -11.89 6.40
CA THR A 211 -2.89 -11.84 5.06
C THR A 211 -4.34 -11.32 5.04
N ASN A 212 -4.84 -10.96 3.86
CA ASN A 212 -6.24 -10.55 3.68
C ASN A 212 -7.20 -11.75 3.79
N HIS A 213 -8.48 -11.58 3.41
CA HIS A 213 -9.49 -12.64 3.44
C HIS A 213 -9.07 -13.91 2.68
N TYR A 214 -8.48 -13.76 1.49
CA TYR A 214 -8.06 -14.88 0.64
C TYR A 214 -6.61 -15.30 0.86
N TRP A 215 -6.01 -14.94 1.98
CA TRP A 215 -4.66 -15.35 2.40
C TRP A 215 -3.52 -14.79 1.52
N PHE A 216 -3.76 -13.67 0.85
CA PHE A 216 -2.74 -12.96 0.11
C PHE A 216 -2.05 -11.91 0.97
N ASP A 217 -0.75 -11.80 0.80
CA ASP A 217 0.05 -10.74 1.39
C ASP A 217 -0.14 -9.46 0.55
N LEU A 218 -0.88 -8.49 1.09
CA LEU A 218 -1.15 -7.22 0.42
C LEU A 218 0.12 -6.40 0.18
N ASN A 219 1.20 -6.64 0.96
CA ASN A 219 2.51 -6.03 0.71
C ASN A 219 3.34 -6.78 -0.35
N ARG A 220 2.72 -7.61 -1.18
CA ARG A 220 3.25 -8.21 -2.40
C ARG A 220 2.37 -7.89 -3.62
N ASP A 221 1.24 -7.25 -3.39
CA ASP A 221 0.19 -7.08 -4.40
C ASP A 221 0.24 -5.73 -5.14
N VAL A 222 1.03 -4.74 -4.68
CA VAL A 222 0.94 -3.38 -5.23
C VAL A 222 1.30 -3.33 -6.72
N LEU A 223 2.28 -4.09 -7.18
CA LEU A 223 2.59 -4.17 -8.60
C LEU A 223 1.58 -5.05 -9.36
N LEU A 224 1.01 -6.07 -8.71
CA LEU A 224 0.05 -6.99 -9.33
C LEU A 224 -1.36 -6.38 -9.36
N GLY A 225 -1.76 -5.63 -8.33
CA GLY A 225 -3.05 -4.98 -8.24
C GLY A 225 -4.22 -5.95 -8.43
N ILE A 226 -4.23 -7.07 -7.71
CA ILE A 226 -5.27 -8.11 -7.81
C ILE A 226 -6.43 -7.79 -6.89
N HIS A 227 -6.12 -7.42 -5.64
CA HIS A 227 -7.10 -7.29 -4.56
C HIS A 227 -7.76 -5.91 -4.52
N PRO A 228 -9.03 -5.81 -4.12
CA PRO A 228 -9.74 -4.52 -4.07
C PRO A 228 -9.07 -3.52 -3.15
N GLU A 229 -8.48 -3.97 -2.03
CA GLU A 229 -7.72 -3.16 -1.10
C GLU A 229 -6.56 -2.45 -1.82
N THR A 230 -5.79 -3.20 -2.58
CA THR A 230 -4.63 -2.69 -3.32
C THR A 230 -5.04 -1.84 -4.51
N ARG A 231 -6.05 -2.25 -5.28
CA ARG A 231 -6.53 -1.47 -6.44
C ARG A 231 -7.01 -0.08 -6.05
N GLY A 232 -7.82 0.00 -4.99
CA GLY A 232 -8.27 1.30 -4.48
C GLY A 232 -7.12 2.16 -3.95
N LYS A 233 -6.12 1.54 -3.33
CA LYS A 233 -4.91 2.24 -2.85
C LYS A 233 -4.04 2.77 -4.00
N ILE A 234 -3.87 2.01 -5.08
CA ILE A 234 -3.16 2.43 -6.29
C ILE A 234 -3.88 3.64 -6.92
N GLU A 235 -5.20 3.54 -7.11
CA GLU A 235 -6.00 4.66 -7.64
C GLU A 235 -5.87 5.92 -6.78
N PHE A 236 -5.98 5.77 -5.46
CA PHE A 236 -5.78 6.88 -4.54
C PHE A 236 -4.37 7.46 -4.64
N HIS A 237 -3.34 6.61 -4.75
CA HIS A 237 -1.95 7.05 -4.91
C HIS A 237 -1.76 7.87 -6.21
N HIS A 238 -2.34 7.44 -7.33
CA HIS A 238 -2.31 8.17 -8.60
C HIS A 238 -3.11 9.48 -8.58
N ASN A 239 -4.08 9.60 -7.69
CA ASN A 239 -4.79 10.85 -7.47
C ASN A 239 -3.97 11.87 -6.67
N TRP A 240 -3.02 11.43 -5.85
CA TRP A 240 -2.28 12.29 -4.93
C TRP A 240 -0.78 12.40 -5.23
N TYR A 241 -0.14 11.36 -5.72
CA TYR A 241 1.31 11.27 -5.89
C TYR A 241 2.07 11.80 -4.67
N PRO A 242 2.01 11.16 -3.50
CA PRO A 242 2.66 11.63 -2.27
C PRO A 242 4.16 11.83 -2.46
N ASN A 243 4.71 12.89 -1.86
CA ASN A 243 6.15 13.13 -1.83
C ASN A 243 6.87 12.14 -0.91
N VAL A 244 6.18 11.66 0.12
CA VAL A 244 6.70 10.68 1.09
C VAL A 244 5.65 9.60 1.31
N THR A 245 6.05 8.35 1.24
CA THR A 245 5.21 7.19 1.57
C THR A 245 5.89 6.37 2.66
N MET A 246 5.23 6.24 3.79
CA MET A 246 5.70 5.46 4.92
C MET A 246 4.82 4.22 5.11
N ASP A 247 5.46 3.07 5.26
CA ASP A 247 4.85 1.77 5.49
C ASP A 247 5.23 1.24 6.87
N PHE A 248 4.23 0.96 7.71
CA PHE A 248 4.46 0.63 9.12
C PHE A 248 4.29 -0.87 9.35
N HIS A 249 5.40 -1.53 9.72
CA HIS A 249 5.48 -2.97 9.93
C HIS A 249 5.95 -3.37 11.33
N GLU A 250 5.83 -4.66 11.61
CA GLU A 250 6.45 -5.33 12.75
C GLU A 250 7.17 -6.60 12.32
N MET A 251 8.32 -6.84 12.92
CA MET A 251 9.13 -8.04 12.75
C MET A 251 9.05 -8.96 13.97
N GLY A 252 9.89 -9.99 14.03
CA GLY A 252 9.96 -10.92 15.15
C GLY A 252 10.25 -10.23 16.49
N THR A 253 9.73 -10.80 17.58
CA THR A 253 9.80 -10.26 18.94
C THR A 253 11.24 -10.04 19.45
N ASN A 254 12.17 -10.96 19.15
CA ASN A 254 13.57 -10.86 19.55
C ASN A 254 14.40 -9.94 18.63
N SER A 255 13.95 -8.70 18.49
CA SER A 255 14.59 -7.64 17.74
C SER A 255 14.42 -6.30 18.46
N THR A 256 14.71 -5.19 17.77
CA THR A 256 14.49 -3.84 18.28
C THR A 256 13.60 -3.05 17.33
N TYR A 257 14.08 -1.96 16.75
CA TYR A 257 13.34 -1.15 15.79
C TYR A 257 14.22 -0.92 14.57
N PHE A 258 13.70 -1.19 13.36
CA PHE A 258 14.41 -0.89 12.13
C PHE A 258 13.80 0.29 11.39
N PHE A 259 14.65 1.08 10.76
CA PHE A 259 14.29 2.12 9.79
C PHE A 259 15.43 2.33 8.77
N VAL A 260 15.10 3.00 7.67
CA VAL A 260 16.08 3.37 6.63
C VAL A 260 17.29 4.15 7.20
N PRO A 261 18.48 4.10 6.55
CA PRO A 261 18.79 3.51 5.24
C PRO A 261 18.87 1.99 5.25
N TRP A 262 18.59 1.42 4.07
CA TRP A 262 18.68 -0.02 3.83
C TRP A 262 20.13 -0.54 3.88
N LYS A 263 20.27 -1.86 3.91
CA LYS A 263 21.56 -2.51 3.70
C LYS A 263 22.20 -1.99 2.39
N THR A 264 23.49 -1.68 2.45
CA THR A 264 24.18 -1.02 1.32
C THR A 264 24.25 -1.88 0.06
N HIS A 265 24.09 -1.27 -1.08
CA HIS A 265 24.39 -1.65 -2.47
C HIS A 265 23.48 -2.67 -3.17
N ALA A 266 23.08 -3.78 -2.58
CA ALA A 266 22.37 -4.86 -3.28
C ALA A 266 20.85 -4.79 -3.21
N ALA A 267 20.33 -4.09 -2.21
CA ALA A 267 18.94 -4.14 -1.81
C ALA A 267 18.08 -3.03 -2.44
N LYS A 268 18.48 -2.52 -3.62
CA LYS A 268 17.90 -1.31 -4.21
C LYS A 268 17.48 -1.54 -5.65
N ASP A 269 16.28 -1.05 -6.00
CA ASP A 269 15.79 -1.08 -7.37
C ASP A 269 16.68 -0.20 -8.27
N PRO A 270 17.31 -0.75 -9.33
CA PRO A 270 18.23 -0.01 -10.19
C PRO A 270 17.55 1.06 -11.06
N VAL A 271 16.23 1.09 -11.16
CA VAL A 271 15.49 2.10 -11.93
C VAL A 271 15.26 3.39 -11.15
N ILE A 272 15.40 3.34 -9.83
CA ILE A 272 15.19 4.48 -8.94
C ILE A 272 16.47 5.35 -8.88
N PRO A 273 16.34 6.70 -8.92
CA PRO A 273 17.48 7.59 -8.78
C PRO A 273 18.25 7.36 -7.46
N GLN A 274 19.58 7.34 -7.57
CA GLN A 274 20.46 7.09 -6.42
C GLN A 274 20.31 8.12 -5.31
N GLU A 275 19.91 9.35 -5.65
CA GLU A 275 19.59 10.44 -4.70
C GLU A 275 18.51 10.04 -3.68
N ASN A 276 17.53 9.20 -4.07
CA ASN A 276 16.50 8.67 -3.17
C ASN A 276 17.16 7.94 -1.99
N TYR A 277 18.03 6.99 -2.30
CA TYR A 277 18.65 6.10 -1.32
C TYR A 277 19.82 6.71 -0.54
N GLU A 278 20.62 7.56 -1.18
CA GLU A 278 21.86 8.05 -0.59
C GLU A 278 21.68 9.39 0.14
N TYR A 279 20.73 10.20 -0.33
CA TYR A 279 20.48 11.50 0.27
C TYR A 279 19.25 11.51 1.16
N PHE A 280 18.06 11.25 0.60
CA PHE A 280 16.82 11.40 1.35
C PHE A 280 16.67 10.36 2.47
N GLU A 281 16.85 9.07 2.18
CA GLU A 281 16.72 8.04 3.23
C GLU A 281 17.72 8.26 4.39
N ARG A 282 18.92 8.74 4.09
CA ARG A 282 19.89 9.07 5.13
C ARG A 282 19.38 10.22 6.02
N LEU A 283 18.86 11.28 5.43
CA LEU A 283 18.33 12.41 6.19
C LEU A 283 17.12 12.01 7.04
N PHE A 284 16.16 11.28 6.45
CA PHE A 284 15.04 10.75 7.22
C PHE A 284 15.51 9.87 8.39
N GLY A 285 16.49 9.00 8.14
CA GLY A 285 17.08 8.16 9.18
C GLY A 285 17.65 8.95 10.35
N GLU A 286 18.25 10.12 10.11
CA GLU A 286 18.75 11.02 11.18
C GLU A 286 17.60 11.57 12.06
N PHE A 287 16.44 11.89 11.45
CA PHE A 287 15.24 12.30 12.20
C PHE A 287 14.65 11.16 13.02
N PHE A 288 14.61 9.94 12.46
CA PHE A 288 14.08 8.76 13.15
C PHE A 288 14.98 8.37 14.34
N ALA A 289 16.30 8.32 14.12
CA ALA A 289 17.27 8.05 15.17
C ALA A 289 17.09 9.04 16.34
N LYS A 290 17.04 10.33 16.03
CA LYS A 290 16.85 11.36 17.07
C LYS A 290 15.54 11.17 17.84
N GLY A 291 14.45 10.84 17.16
CA GLY A 291 13.15 10.63 17.81
C GLY A 291 13.14 9.42 18.74
N LEU A 292 13.79 8.32 18.35
CA LEU A 292 13.90 7.12 19.17
C LEU A 292 14.90 7.29 20.31
N ASP A 293 15.99 8.04 20.10
CA ASP A 293 16.95 8.40 21.16
C ASP A 293 16.26 9.24 22.27
N GLU A 294 15.36 10.18 21.89
CA GLU A 294 14.62 11.02 22.85
C GLU A 294 13.74 10.17 23.79
N ILE A 295 13.24 9.02 23.34
CA ILE A 295 12.42 8.11 24.16
C ILE A 295 13.18 6.90 24.70
N GLY A 296 14.49 6.80 24.43
CA GLY A 296 15.36 5.73 24.90
C GLY A 296 15.06 4.37 24.26
N SER A 297 14.57 4.33 23.03
CA SER A 297 14.27 3.09 22.32
C SER A 297 15.44 2.63 21.47
N MET A 298 15.78 1.34 21.54
CA MET A 298 16.85 0.74 20.74
C MET A 298 16.40 0.53 19.30
N TYR A 299 17.32 0.76 18.36
CA TYR A 299 17.06 0.60 16.92
C TYR A 299 18.32 0.15 16.17
N PHE A 300 18.14 -0.25 14.91
CA PHE A 300 19.21 -0.51 13.97
C PHE A 300 18.83 -0.07 12.54
N SER A 301 19.83 0.12 11.69
CA SER A 301 19.67 0.43 10.28
C SER A 301 20.83 -0.14 9.47
N LYS A 302 20.75 -0.20 8.15
CA LYS A 302 21.81 -0.64 7.23
C LYS A 302 22.19 -2.14 7.29
N GLU A 303 21.47 -2.95 8.05
CA GLU A 303 21.86 -4.33 8.32
C GLU A 303 20.92 -5.37 7.68
N ALA A 304 19.66 -5.03 7.53
CA ALA A 304 18.62 -5.96 7.07
C ALA A 304 17.71 -5.29 6.04
N PHE A 305 16.81 -6.11 5.50
CA PHE A 305 15.79 -5.76 4.53
C PHE A 305 16.32 -5.24 3.19
N ASP A 306 15.53 -5.38 2.15
CA ASP A 306 15.80 -4.87 0.82
C ASP A 306 14.57 -4.13 0.24
N LYS A 307 14.79 -3.46 -0.89
CA LYS A 307 13.80 -2.66 -1.59
C LYS A 307 13.84 -2.94 -3.10
N THR A 308 14.23 -4.13 -3.47
CA THR A 308 14.40 -4.51 -4.88
C THR A 308 13.05 -4.80 -5.54
N TYR A 309 12.13 -5.45 -4.82
CA TYR A 309 10.81 -5.77 -5.36
C TYR A 309 9.91 -4.52 -5.43
N PRO A 310 9.44 -4.14 -6.64
CA PRO A 310 8.65 -2.92 -6.83
C PRO A 310 7.20 -3.02 -6.35
N GLY A 311 6.76 -4.17 -5.88
CA GLY A 311 5.40 -4.42 -5.40
C GLY A 311 5.19 -4.29 -3.90
N TYR A 312 6.17 -3.80 -3.13
CA TYR A 312 5.97 -3.34 -1.76
C TYR A 312 5.34 -1.94 -1.76
N HIS A 313 4.58 -1.61 -0.73
CA HIS A 313 4.01 -0.26 -0.60
C HIS A 313 5.08 0.84 -0.60
N SER A 314 6.18 0.63 0.12
CA SER A 314 7.31 1.57 0.14
C SER A 314 8.00 1.67 -1.22
N SER A 315 8.30 0.55 -1.89
CA SER A 315 8.95 0.56 -3.21
C SER A 315 8.07 1.20 -4.29
N TYR A 316 6.76 1.00 -4.21
CA TYR A 316 5.82 1.64 -5.12
C TYR A 316 5.82 3.16 -4.96
N GLY A 317 5.96 3.67 -3.73
CA GLY A 317 6.14 5.09 -3.47
C GLY A 317 7.33 5.69 -4.22
N ASP A 318 8.46 4.96 -4.31
CA ASP A 318 9.63 5.39 -5.10
C ASP A 318 9.36 5.38 -6.61
N LEU A 319 8.68 4.36 -7.13
CA LEU A 319 8.33 4.29 -8.55
C LEU A 319 7.40 5.42 -8.97
N MET A 320 6.63 5.95 -8.05
CA MET A 320 5.73 7.10 -8.25
C MET A 320 6.40 8.43 -7.89
N GLY A 321 7.71 8.48 -7.78
CA GLY A 321 8.50 9.71 -7.62
C GLY A 321 8.52 10.29 -6.22
N GLY A 322 7.99 9.58 -5.23
CA GLY A 322 8.13 9.92 -3.82
C GLY A 322 9.39 9.33 -3.19
N ILE A 323 9.49 9.47 -1.88
CA ILE A 323 10.44 8.76 -1.04
C ILE A 323 9.66 7.72 -0.24
N GLY A 324 9.77 6.47 -0.64
CA GLY A 324 9.11 5.38 0.04
C GLY A 324 10.01 4.76 1.11
N MET A 325 9.51 4.57 2.30
CA MET A 325 10.26 4.04 3.44
C MET A 325 9.39 3.11 4.26
N LEU A 326 10.04 2.34 5.14
CA LEU A 326 9.29 1.54 6.10
C LEU A 326 9.91 1.61 7.50
N PHE A 327 9.09 1.23 8.47
CA PHE A 327 9.48 0.88 9.82
C PHE A 327 9.19 -0.58 10.10
N GLU A 328 10.08 -1.21 10.91
CA GLU A 328 9.90 -2.57 11.41
C GLU A 328 10.09 -2.56 12.93
N GLN A 329 9.01 -2.60 13.68
CA GLN A 329 9.02 -2.69 15.13
C GLN A 329 9.14 -4.15 15.57
N ALA A 330 9.97 -4.44 16.57
CA ALA A 330 9.90 -5.74 17.25
C ALA A 330 8.50 -5.93 17.86
N SER A 331 7.77 -6.96 17.42
CA SER A 331 6.37 -7.16 17.81
C SER A 331 6.24 -7.70 19.22
N SER A 332 5.28 -7.18 20.00
CA SER A 332 4.86 -7.82 21.25
C SER A 332 4.02 -9.08 21.02
N ARG A 333 3.54 -9.33 19.79
CA ARG A 333 2.66 -10.45 19.39
C ARG A 333 1.39 -10.62 20.21
N GLY A 334 1.07 -9.68 21.02
CA GLY A 334 0.01 -9.63 22.02
C GLY A 334 0.29 -8.46 22.93
N HIS A 335 -0.06 -8.57 24.20
CA HIS A 335 0.06 -7.44 25.12
C HIS A 335 1.45 -7.33 25.75
N LYS A 336 2.19 -8.45 25.91
CA LYS A 336 3.46 -8.48 26.63
C LYS A 336 4.28 -9.72 26.32
N GLN A 337 5.61 -9.58 26.13
CA GLN A 337 6.55 -10.70 26.05
C GLN A 337 7.88 -10.37 26.70
N VAL A 338 8.63 -11.39 27.14
CA VAL A 338 10.03 -11.29 27.53
C VAL A 338 10.92 -11.63 26.34
N THR A 339 11.90 -10.77 26.06
CA THR A 339 12.84 -10.89 24.95
C THR A 339 14.29 -10.86 25.46
N GLN A 340 15.25 -11.15 24.58
CA GLN A 340 16.68 -10.96 24.90
C GLN A 340 17.06 -9.51 25.22
N PHE A 341 16.23 -8.54 24.83
CA PHE A 341 16.44 -7.10 25.06
C PHE A 341 15.63 -6.56 26.26
N GLY A 342 14.94 -7.44 26.99
CA GLY A 342 14.06 -7.08 28.10
C GLY A 342 12.59 -7.32 27.78
N GLU A 343 11.72 -6.80 28.64
CA GLU A 343 10.28 -6.88 28.47
C GLU A 343 9.81 -5.93 27.35
N ILE A 344 9.01 -6.46 26.44
CA ILE A 344 8.33 -5.67 25.39
C ILE A 344 6.82 -5.70 25.64
N THR A 345 6.17 -4.54 25.60
CA THR A 345 4.73 -4.40 25.81
C THR A 345 4.07 -3.74 24.61
N PHE A 346 2.79 -3.98 24.44
CA PHE A 346 2.01 -3.36 23.37
C PHE A 346 2.02 -1.83 23.43
N PRO A 347 1.84 -1.17 24.59
CA PRO A 347 2.02 0.29 24.69
C PRO A 347 3.42 0.78 24.27
N PHE A 348 4.48 0.03 24.55
CA PHE A 348 5.83 0.38 24.13
C PHE A 348 5.97 0.34 22.60
N THR A 349 5.45 -0.70 21.94
CA THR A 349 5.51 -0.81 20.47
C THR A 349 4.68 0.27 19.78
N ILE A 350 3.51 0.60 20.34
CA ILE A 350 2.67 1.70 19.87
C ILE A 350 3.40 3.03 19.96
N ARG A 351 4.09 3.32 21.09
CA ARG A 351 4.84 4.57 21.27
C ARG A 351 5.93 4.74 20.22
N ASN A 352 6.68 3.68 19.93
CA ASN A 352 7.73 3.72 18.92
C ASN A 352 7.16 4.06 17.53
N GLN A 353 6.07 3.40 17.11
CA GLN A 353 5.40 3.67 15.84
C GLN A 353 4.83 5.11 15.78
N TYR A 354 4.22 5.57 16.86
CA TYR A 354 3.70 6.93 16.97
C TYR A 354 4.79 8.00 16.83
N VAL A 355 5.88 7.86 17.59
CA VAL A 355 7.01 8.77 17.54
C VAL A 355 7.64 8.79 16.14
N SER A 356 7.76 7.63 15.50
CA SER A 356 8.28 7.52 14.14
C SER A 356 7.35 8.16 13.11
N GLY A 357 6.04 8.01 13.26
CA GLY A 357 5.04 8.69 12.41
C GLY A 357 5.12 10.21 12.52
N MET A 358 5.19 10.75 13.74
CA MET A 358 5.35 12.19 13.97
C MET A 358 6.69 12.74 13.45
N ASN A 359 7.78 11.95 13.57
CA ASN A 359 9.07 12.35 12.99
C ASN A 359 9.09 12.27 11.47
N THR A 360 8.28 11.39 10.84
CA THR A 360 8.08 11.41 9.39
C THR A 360 7.45 12.72 8.95
N VAL A 361 6.41 13.18 9.64
CA VAL A 361 5.76 14.46 9.35
C VAL A 361 6.76 15.62 9.53
N LYS A 362 7.48 15.64 10.66
CA LYS A 362 8.51 16.65 10.95
C LYS A 362 9.57 16.72 9.85
N ALA A 363 10.19 15.60 9.54
CA ALA A 363 11.24 15.49 8.52
C ALA A 363 10.74 15.96 7.14
N SER A 364 9.55 15.53 6.75
CA SER A 364 8.94 15.93 5.49
C SER A 364 8.70 17.43 5.38
N VAL A 365 8.26 18.06 6.47
CA VAL A 365 8.04 19.51 6.51
C VAL A 365 9.38 20.28 6.48
N GLU A 366 10.41 19.79 7.17
CA GLU A 366 11.74 20.42 7.14
C GLU A 366 12.41 20.33 5.75
N MET A 367 12.16 19.23 5.01
CA MET A 367 12.73 18.99 3.67
C MET A 367 11.74 19.29 2.53
N LYS A 368 10.63 20.01 2.79
CA LYS A 368 9.52 20.21 1.85
C LYS A 368 9.97 20.63 0.46
N ASP A 369 10.77 21.66 0.36
CA ASP A 369 11.20 22.23 -0.92
C ASP A 369 12.08 21.26 -1.74
N GLU A 370 12.93 20.49 -1.04
CA GLU A 370 13.80 19.50 -1.67
C GLU A 370 13.01 18.29 -2.17
N LEU A 371 12.04 17.82 -1.40
CA LEU A 371 11.14 16.73 -1.77
C LEU A 371 10.28 17.11 -3.00
N MET A 372 9.73 18.31 -3.03
CA MET A 372 8.97 18.82 -4.16
C MET A 372 9.82 18.91 -5.43
N LYS A 373 11.04 19.46 -5.33
CA LYS A 373 11.98 19.55 -6.46
C LYS A 373 12.44 18.18 -6.93
N TYR A 374 12.66 17.24 -6.01
CA TYR A 374 13.02 15.86 -6.35
C TYR A 374 11.92 15.22 -7.21
N GLN A 375 10.67 15.29 -6.79
CA GLN A 375 9.57 14.67 -7.50
C GLN A 375 9.35 15.29 -8.89
N GLN A 376 9.48 16.61 -9.03
CA GLN A 376 9.44 17.27 -10.34
C GLN A 376 10.56 16.78 -11.26
N ARG A 377 11.83 16.72 -10.75
CA ARG A 377 12.95 16.17 -11.51
C ARG A 377 12.76 14.70 -11.87
N PHE A 378 12.16 13.92 -10.99
CA PHE A 378 11.90 12.50 -11.23
C PHE A 378 11.05 12.29 -12.49
N PHE A 379 9.93 12.98 -12.61
CA PHE A 379 9.07 12.86 -13.80
C PHE A 379 9.66 13.54 -15.03
N ALA A 380 10.31 14.69 -14.89
CA ALA A 380 10.98 15.35 -16.00
C ALA A 380 12.12 14.50 -16.57
N SER A 381 12.93 13.86 -15.72
CA SER A 381 14.00 12.96 -16.15
C SER A 381 13.47 11.67 -16.78
N ALA A 382 12.28 11.21 -16.45
CA ALA A 382 11.66 10.04 -17.07
C ALA A 382 11.58 10.20 -18.61
N LEU A 383 11.13 11.36 -19.07
CA LEU A 383 11.01 11.66 -20.51
C LEU A 383 12.38 11.79 -21.18
N THR A 384 13.30 12.54 -20.56
CA THR A 384 14.64 12.77 -21.14
C THR A 384 15.52 11.52 -21.12
N ASP A 385 15.38 10.67 -20.12
CA ASP A 385 16.14 9.41 -20.03
C ASP A 385 15.61 8.37 -21.03
N ALA A 386 14.31 8.31 -21.24
CA ALA A 386 13.72 7.48 -22.31
C ALA A 386 14.23 7.89 -23.70
N ASP A 387 14.36 9.19 -23.96
CA ASP A 387 14.91 9.70 -25.23
C ASP A 387 16.38 9.27 -25.49
N LYS A 388 17.18 9.15 -24.44
CA LYS A 388 18.59 8.72 -24.54
C LYS A 388 18.76 7.21 -24.75
N LYS A 389 17.75 6.39 -24.38
CA LYS A 389 17.83 4.94 -24.48
C LYS A 389 17.53 4.44 -25.89
N ARG A 390 18.16 3.30 -26.25
CA ARG A 390 17.95 2.64 -27.54
C ARG A 390 16.54 2.04 -27.64
N ILE A 391 16.02 1.48 -26.54
CA ILE A 391 14.68 0.90 -26.48
C ILE A 391 13.67 2.05 -26.39
N LYS A 392 12.76 2.12 -27.35
CA LYS A 392 11.68 3.10 -27.43
C LYS A 392 10.36 2.58 -26.93
N GLY A 393 10.23 1.27 -26.83
CA GLY A 393 9.04 0.64 -26.28
C GLY A 393 9.09 -0.87 -26.36
N TYR A 394 8.00 -1.49 -25.94
CA TYR A 394 7.80 -2.92 -25.96
C TYR A 394 6.54 -3.25 -26.75
N SER A 395 6.65 -4.21 -27.66
CA SER A 395 5.54 -4.65 -28.52
C SER A 395 5.15 -6.09 -28.19
N PHE A 396 3.86 -6.36 -28.20
CA PHE A 396 3.29 -7.69 -28.08
C PHE A 396 1.99 -7.79 -28.90
N LYS A 397 1.48 -9.00 -29.07
CA LYS A 397 0.26 -9.24 -29.83
C LYS A 397 -0.83 -9.79 -28.92
N MET A 398 -2.08 -9.67 -29.38
CA MET A 398 -3.19 -10.40 -28.81
C MET A 398 -2.86 -11.90 -28.79
N GLY A 399 -2.76 -12.48 -27.60
CA GLY A 399 -2.51 -13.91 -27.43
C GLY A 399 -3.69 -14.79 -27.85
N LYS A 400 -3.46 -16.10 -27.88
CA LYS A 400 -4.54 -17.08 -28.09
C LYS A 400 -5.61 -16.97 -27.01
N ASP A 401 -5.20 -16.80 -25.77
CA ASP A 401 -6.05 -16.41 -24.67
C ASP A 401 -6.17 -14.88 -24.62
N ARG A 402 -7.25 -14.39 -25.21
CA ARG A 402 -7.54 -12.95 -25.28
C ARG A 402 -7.84 -12.35 -23.92
N ASN A 403 -8.44 -13.12 -23.01
CA ASN A 403 -8.77 -12.69 -21.65
C ASN A 403 -7.51 -12.51 -20.80
N LYS A 404 -6.50 -13.37 -20.96
CA LYS A 404 -5.19 -13.22 -20.31
C LYS A 404 -4.47 -11.96 -20.80
N THR A 405 -4.50 -11.70 -22.12
CA THR A 405 -3.92 -10.47 -22.69
C THR A 405 -4.65 -9.23 -22.17
N LYS A 406 -5.99 -9.27 -22.07
CA LYS A 406 -6.79 -8.20 -21.47
C LYS A 406 -6.38 -7.96 -20.01
N ALA A 407 -6.23 -9.03 -19.22
CA ALA A 407 -5.81 -8.93 -17.84
C ALA A 407 -4.40 -8.33 -17.68
N PHE A 408 -3.46 -8.64 -18.58
CA PHE A 408 -2.16 -8.00 -18.59
C PHE A 408 -2.24 -6.50 -18.92
N ILE A 409 -3.01 -6.12 -19.92
CA ILE A 409 -3.20 -4.71 -20.28
C ILE A 409 -3.86 -3.93 -19.11
N ASP A 410 -4.81 -4.56 -18.40
CA ASP A 410 -5.38 -3.99 -17.17
C ASP A 410 -4.27 -3.65 -16.15
N LYS A 411 -3.27 -4.54 -15.98
CA LYS A 411 -2.13 -4.24 -15.08
C LYS A 411 -1.29 -3.05 -15.53
N LEU A 412 -1.13 -2.85 -16.81
CA LEU A 412 -0.45 -1.65 -17.31
C LEU A 412 -1.28 -0.39 -17.03
N MET A 413 -2.58 -0.44 -17.31
CA MET A 413 -3.48 0.71 -17.17
C MET A 413 -3.71 1.14 -15.73
N ILE A 414 -3.82 0.19 -14.77
CA ILE A 414 -3.96 0.57 -13.34
C ILE A 414 -2.73 1.32 -12.81
N HIS A 415 -1.56 1.14 -13.46
CA HIS A 415 -0.34 1.88 -13.14
C HIS A 415 -0.16 3.13 -14.00
N ASP A 416 -1.24 3.59 -14.64
CA ASP A 416 -1.24 4.81 -15.47
C ASP A 416 -0.16 4.74 -16.58
N ILE A 417 0.02 3.52 -17.16
CA ILE A 417 0.93 3.26 -18.28
C ILE A 417 0.14 3.32 -19.58
N SER A 418 0.57 4.21 -20.49
CA SER A 418 -0.01 4.33 -21.82
C SER A 418 0.29 3.09 -22.67
N VAL A 419 -0.75 2.57 -23.32
CA VAL A 419 -0.68 1.45 -24.25
C VAL A 419 -1.28 1.88 -25.58
N LEU A 420 -0.52 1.78 -26.65
CA LEU A 420 -1.00 2.04 -28.01
C LEU A 420 -1.49 0.74 -28.65
N LYS A 421 -2.63 0.80 -29.34
CA LYS A 421 -3.23 -0.33 -30.06
C LYS A 421 -3.28 -0.05 -31.56
N ASP A 422 -2.85 -1.04 -32.34
CA ASP A 422 -3.04 -1.12 -33.80
C ASP A 422 -3.51 -2.52 -34.15
N ASN A 423 -4.82 -2.68 -34.39
CA ASN A 423 -5.49 -3.96 -34.58
C ASN A 423 -5.24 -4.91 -33.38
N ASP A 424 -4.61 -6.06 -33.61
CA ASP A 424 -4.21 -7.03 -32.57
C ASP A 424 -2.78 -6.82 -32.06
N ASN A 425 -2.13 -5.73 -32.42
CA ASN A 425 -0.79 -5.38 -31.91
C ASN A 425 -0.89 -4.30 -30.86
N PHE A 426 -0.06 -4.41 -29.82
CA PHE A 426 0.05 -3.46 -28.74
C PHE A 426 1.49 -2.95 -28.65
N PHE A 427 1.62 -1.69 -28.28
CA PHE A 427 2.91 -1.07 -28.05
C PHE A 427 2.87 -0.23 -26.77
N VAL A 428 3.81 -0.45 -25.88
CA VAL A 428 4.01 0.33 -24.66
C VAL A 428 5.21 1.23 -24.87
N PRO A 429 5.02 2.54 -25.10
CA PRO A 429 6.13 3.47 -25.28
C PRO A 429 6.91 3.63 -23.98
N THR A 430 8.24 3.70 -24.06
CA THR A 430 9.06 4.04 -22.88
C THR A 430 9.00 5.53 -22.56
N LYS A 431 8.76 6.40 -23.55
CA LYS A 431 8.68 7.84 -23.35
C LYS A 431 7.33 8.25 -22.79
N GLN A 432 7.18 8.05 -21.49
CA GLN A 432 6.01 8.45 -20.71
C GLN A 432 6.42 8.74 -19.27
N LYS A 433 5.56 9.43 -18.50
CA LYS A 433 5.85 9.80 -17.09
C LYS A 433 6.23 8.59 -16.25
N ASN A 434 5.54 7.46 -16.44
CA ASN A 434 5.78 6.21 -15.71
C ASN A 434 6.86 5.32 -16.35
N TYR A 435 7.84 5.94 -17.04
CA TYR A 435 8.99 5.26 -17.66
C TYR A 435 9.67 4.23 -16.76
N ARG A 436 9.85 4.57 -15.47
CA ARG A 436 10.51 3.68 -14.51
C ARG A 436 9.67 2.45 -14.19
N THR A 437 8.37 2.62 -14.10
CA THR A 437 7.42 1.50 -13.92
C THR A 437 7.38 0.61 -15.17
N VAL A 438 7.38 1.19 -16.36
CA VAL A 438 7.51 0.42 -17.63
C VAL A 438 8.78 -0.44 -17.61
N ARG A 439 9.90 0.13 -17.20
CA ARG A 439 11.16 -0.61 -17.08
C ARG A 439 11.06 -1.75 -16.06
N SER A 440 10.51 -1.50 -14.88
CA SER A 440 10.33 -2.53 -13.85
C SER A 440 9.46 -3.70 -14.33
N ILE A 441 8.47 -3.46 -15.20
CA ILE A 441 7.59 -4.50 -15.75
C ILE A 441 8.25 -5.32 -16.85
N PHE A 442 9.04 -4.69 -17.73
CA PHE A 442 9.53 -5.32 -18.96
C PHE A 442 11.03 -5.63 -18.98
N GLU A 443 11.84 -4.93 -18.17
CA GLU A 443 13.29 -5.21 -18.13
C GLU A 443 13.58 -6.40 -17.20
N THR A 444 14.52 -7.24 -17.62
CA THR A 444 15.06 -8.32 -16.80
C THR A 444 16.45 -7.93 -16.31
N ASN A 445 16.62 -7.79 -15.01
CA ASN A 445 17.92 -7.57 -14.39
C ASN A 445 18.58 -8.93 -14.12
N THR A 446 19.74 -9.18 -14.75
CA THR A 446 20.49 -10.43 -14.60
C THR A 446 21.78 -10.25 -13.79
N GLU A 447 22.15 -9.02 -13.50
CA GLU A 447 23.36 -8.68 -12.74
C GLU A 447 23.00 -7.86 -11.52
N PHE A 448 23.42 -8.36 -10.35
CA PHE A 448 23.25 -7.70 -9.06
C PHE A 448 24.62 -7.37 -8.48
N ARG A 449 24.74 -6.22 -7.82
CA ARG A 449 26.00 -5.76 -7.22
C ARG A 449 26.44 -6.62 -6.03
N ASP A 450 25.50 -7.30 -5.39
CA ASP A 450 25.75 -8.23 -4.30
C ASP A 450 25.18 -9.59 -4.70
N SER A 451 25.92 -10.65 -4.42
CA SER A 451 25.48 -12.02 -4.68
C SER A 451 24.55 -12.57 -3.60
N VAL A 452 24.45 -11.88 -2.47
CA VAL A 452 23.58 -12.25 -1.34
C VAL A 452 22.60 -11.10 -1.07
N PHE A 453 21.38 -11.23 -1.56
CA PHE A 453 20.30 -10.33 -1.27
C PHE A 453 19.06 -11.14 -0.90
N TYR A 454 18.21 -10.54 -0.05
CA TYR A 454 16.91 -11.11 0.24
C TYR A 454 15.96 -10.68 -0.86
N ASP A 455 15.41 -11.65 -1.56
CA ASP A 455 14.30 -11.43 -2.48
C ASP A 455 13.39 -12.66 -2.45
N ALA A 456 12.23 -12.48 -1.85
CA ALA A 456 11.20 -13.50 -1.76
C ALA A 456 10.17 -13.37 -2.90
N SER A 457 10.38 -12.45 -3.86
CA SER A 457 9.39 -12.09 -4.86
C SER A 457 9.99 -11.95 -6.25
N ALA A 458 9.29 -12.47 -7.24
CA ALA A 458 9.56 -12.23 -8.66
C ALA A 458 8.59 -11.17 -9.19
N TRP A 459 9.00 -10.36 -10.16
CA TRP A 459 8.20 -9.24 -10.64
C TRP A 459 8.06 -9.14 -12.17
N SER A 460 8.46 -10.15 -12.91
CA SER A 460 8.30 -10.17 -14.37
C SER A 460 6.83 -10.39 -14.76
N ILE A 461 6.01 -9.34 -14.63
CA ILE A 461 4.55 -9.42 -14.84
C ILE A 461 4.21 -9.94 -16.23
N ALA A 462 4.90 -9.48 -17.27
CA ALA A 462 4.65 -9.94 -18.64
C ALA A 462 4.78 -11.47 -18.75
N ASN A 463 5.78 -12.06 -18.08
CA ASN A 463 5.96 -13.51 -18.07
C ASN A 463 4.87 -14.23 -17.24
N PHE A 464 4.36 -13.64 -16.17
CA PHE A 464 3.25 -14.22 -15.39
C PHE A 464 1.97 -14.35 -16.22
N TYR A 465 1.76 -13.42 -17.16
CA TYR A 465 0.63 -13.46 -18.09
C TYR A 465 0.94 -14.16 -19.41
N ASP A 466 2.10 -14.84 -19.50
CA ASP A 466 2.52 -15.56 -20.72
C ASP A 466 2.48 -14.66 -21.97
N ILE A 467 2.96 -13.43 -21.82
CA ILE A 467 3.02 -12.44 -22.89
C ILE A 467 4.35 -12.55 -23.60
N ASP A 468 4.31 -12.94 -24.85
CA ASP A 468 5.47 -12.89 -25.76
C ASP A 468 5.66 -11.45 -26.25
N TYR A 469 6.68 -10.77 -25.74
CA TYR A 469 6.97 -9.38 -26.06
C TYR A 469 8.37 -9.16 -26.60
N ASN A 470 8.55 -8.11 -27.37
CA ASN A 470 9.83 -7.72 -27.95
C ASN A 470 10.13 -6.25 -27.66
N SER A 471 11.40 -5.94 -27.34
CA SER A 471 11.86 -4.56 -27.29
C SER A 471 11.99 -3.96 -28.68
N SER A 472 11.59 -2.71 -28.84
CA SER A 472 11.70 -1.96 -30.10
C SER A 472 12.62 -0.76 -29.96
N SER A 473 13.49 -0.55 -30.95
CA SER A 473 14.31 0.65 -31.08
C SER A 473 13.63 1.78 -31.87
N LYS A 474 12.39 1.58 -32.30
CA LYS A 474 11.57 2.55 -33.04
C LYS A 474 10.27 2.75 -32.29
N ASP A 475 9.77 3.97 -32.36
CA ASP A 475 8.42 4.28 -31.93
C ASP A 475 7.42 3.55 -32.85
N SER A 476 6.28 3.19 -32.30
CA SER A 476 5.15 2.64 -33.05
C SER A 476 4.04 3.67 -33.16
N GLN A 477 3.27 3.55 -34.22
CA GLN A 477 2.04 4.30 -34.39
C GLN A 477 0.86 3.42 -33.93
N GLY A 478 -0.08 4.03 -33.26
CA GLY A 478 -1.28 3.37 -32.75
C GLY A 478 -2.19 4.38 -32.08
N VAL A 479 -3.38 3.96 -31.75
CA VAL A 479 -4.34 4.77 -30.97
C VAL A 479 -4.14 4.41 -29.50
N GLU A 480 -4.08 5.41 -28.64
CA GLU A 480 -4.02 5.18 -27.21
C GLU A 480 -5.27 4.46 -26.73
N LEU A 481 -5.08 3.48 -25.86
CA LEU A 481 -6.16 2.65 -25.34
C LEU A 481 -6.71 3.29 -24.06
N ASP A 482 -7.90 3.87 -24.15
CA ASP A 482 -8.54 4.57 -23.04
C ASP A 482 -9.25 3.63 -22.07
N ASN A 483 -9.75 2.48 -22.57
CA ASN A 483 -10.44 1.49 -21.74
C ASN A 483 -10.35 0.08 -22.34
N LEU A 484 -10.72 -0.92 -21.55
CA LEU A 484 -10.66 -2.34 -21.92
C LEU A 484 -11.95 -2.88 -22.53
N ASP A 485 -13.04 -2.12 -22.59
CA ASP A 485 -14.35 -2.62 -22.98
C ASP A 485 -14.41 -2.91 -24.48
N ASN A 486 -13.68 -2.13 -25.26
CA ASN A 486 -13.60 -2.26 -26.72
C ASN A 486 -12.32 -2.98 -27.19
N LEU A 487 -11.64 -3.69 -26.31
CA LEU A 487 -10.37 -4.33 -26.64
C LEU A 487 -10.53 -5.39 -27.73
N PHE A 488 -11.65 -6.13 -27.69
CA PHE A 488 -12.07 -7.06 -28.72
C PHE A 488 -13.59 -7.21 -28.73
N THR A 489 -14.14 -7.51 -29.90
CA THR A 489 -15.57 -7.75 -30.06
C THR A 489 -15.96 -9.08 -29.42
N VAL A 490 -16.95 -9.07 -28.56
CA VAL A 490 -17.58 -10.27 -28.06
C VAL A 490 -18.59 -10.72 -29.10
N ASN A 491 -18.33 -11.84 -29.77
CA ASN A 491 -19.27 -12.39 -30.72
C ASN A 491 -20.47 -12.99 -29.97
N LYS A 492 -21.67 -12.85 -30.57
CA LYS A 492 -22.84 -13.58 -30.09
C LYS A 492 -22.56 -15.08 -30.26
N ILE A 493 -22.82 -15.83 -29.21
CA ILE A 493 -22.70 -17.29 -29.24
C ILE A 493 -23.95 -17.81 -29.96
N ASP A 494 -23.76 -18.61 -31.00
CA ASP A 494 -24.85 -19.27 -31.68
C ASP A 494 -25.50 -20.33 -30.79
N GLU A 495 -26.78 -20.56 -30.95
CA GLU A 495 -27.49 -21.64 -30.27
C GLU A 495 -26.93 -23.00 -30.69
N SER A 496 -26.64 -23.84 -29.71
CA SER A 496 -26.17 -25.21 -29.91
C SER A 496 -27.27 -26.20 -29.54
N GLU A 497 -27.46 -27.22 -30.37
CA GLU A 497 -28.38 -28.31 -30.06
C GLU A 497 -27.78 -29.38 -29.13
N TYR A 498 -26.47 -29.36 -28.92
CA TYR A 498 -25.77 -30.43 -28.21
C TYR A 498 -24.98 -29.95 -26.97
N ALA A 499 -23.98 -29.10 -27.15
CA ALA A 499 -23.18 -28.59 -26.05
C ALA A 499 -22.42 -27.32 -26.43
N TYR A 500 -22.07 -26.53 -25.43
CA TYR A 500 -21.06 -25.46 -25.52
C TYR A 500 -19.74 -25.96 -24.96
N LEU A 501 -18.63 -25.54 -25.56
CA LEU A 501 -17.29 -25.94 -25.19
C LEU A 501 -16.45 -24.70 -24.85
N ILE A 502 -15.71 -24.78 -23.75
CA ILE A 502 -14.78 -23.73 -23.36
C ILE A 502 -13.40 -24.35 -23.11
N ASN A 503 -12.37 -23.82 -23.77
CA ASN A 503 -11.01 -24.35 -23.65
C ASN A 503 -10.44 -24.06 -22.26
N SER A 504 -9.79 -25.05 -21.64
CA SER A 504 -9.19 -24.94 -20.30
C SER A 504 -8.08 -23.91 -20.20
N VAL A 505 -7.50 -23.45 -21.32
CA VAL A 505 -6.46 -22.41 -21.33
C VAL A 505 -7.02 -21.00 -21.15
N ASP A 506 -8.33 -20.81 -21.18
CA ASP A 506 -8.94 -19.49 -20.98
C ASP A 506 -8.75 -19.00 -19.55
N TYR A 507 -8.23 -17.78 -19.41
CA TYR A 507 -7.95 -17.14 -18.12
C TYR A 507 -9.17 -17.04 -17.19
N ASN A 508 -10.38 -16.93 -17.76
CA ASN A 508 -11.62 -16.75 -17.02
C ASN A 508 -12.30 -18.07 -16.61
N ILE A 509 -11.71 -19.23 -16.88
CA ILE A 509 -12.33 -20.54 -16.55
C ILE A 509 -12.87 -20.61 -15.12
N PRO A 510 -12.13 -20.20 -14.06
CA PRO A 510 -12.65 -20.26 -12.70
C PRO A 510 -13.91 -19.40 -12.49
N ALA A 511 -13.93 -18.20 -13.07
CA ALA A 511 -15.08 -17.31 -12.99
C ALA A 511 -16.29 -17.85 -13.75
N VAL A 512 -16.05 -18.45 -14.92
CA VAL A 512 -17.10 -19.10 -15.74
C VAL A 512 -17.70 -20.29 -15.00
N ILE A 513 -16.89 -21.18 -14.42
CA ILE A 513 -17.37 -22.30 -13.61
C ILE A 513 -18.25 -21.80 -12.47
N ASN A 514 -17.77 -20.82 -11.72
CA ASN A 514 -18.54 -20.23 -10.61
C ASN A 514 -19.89 -19.66 -11.07
N SER A 515 -19.90 -18.93 -12.18
CA SER A 515 -21.15 -18.37 -12.76
C SER A 515 -22.14 -19.45 -13.18
N LEU A 516 -21.66 -20.48 -13.87
CA LEU A 516 -22.51 -21.58 -14.35
C LEU A 516 -23.10 -22.39 -13.19
N VAL A 517 -22.27 -22.75 -12.20
CA VAL A 517 -22.72 -23.51 -11.03
C VAL A 517 -23.73 -22.71 -10.19
N ASN A 518 -23.50 -21.42 -9.99
CA ASN A 518 -24.44 -20.53 -9.28
C ASN A 518 -25.77 -20.32 -10.06
N SER A 519 -25.78 -20.64 -11.34
CA SER A 519 -27.00 -20.60 -12.21
C SER A 519 -27.64 -21.97 -12.38
N ASP A 520 -27.26 -22.97 -11.57
CA ASP A 520 -27.73 -24.36 -11.65
C ASP A 520 -27.49 -25.02 -13.02
N ILE A 521 -26.47 -24.57 -13.76
CA ILE A 521 -26.09 -25.12 -15.05
C ILE A 521 -25.10 -26.26 -14.86
N ILE A 522 -25.42 -27.43 -15.42
CA ILE A 522 -24.53 -28.60 -15.35
C ILE A 522 -23.32 -28.37 -16.23
N VAL A 523 -22.12 -28.53 -15.63
CA VAL A 523 -20.83 -28.42 -16.29
C VAL A 523 -20.06 -29.73 -16.13
N SER A 524 -19.60 -30.28 -17.24
CA SER A 524 -18.67 -31.42 -17.24
C SER A 524 -17.27 -30.97 -17.60
N THR A 525 -16.25 -31.66 -17.11
CA THR A 525 -14.85 -31.38 -17.39
C THR A 525 -14.22 -32.50 -18.21
N ALA A 526 -13.49 -32.15 -19.24
CA ALA A 526 -12.78 -33.13 -20.07
C ALA A 526 -11.57 -33.72 -19.33
N PHE A 527 -11.55 -35.04 -19.15
CA PHE A 527 -10.43 -35.78 -18.56
C PHE A 527 -9.45 -36.35 -19.61
N LYS A 528 -9.65 -36.01 -20.87
CA LYS A 528 -8.76 -36.35 -22.01
C LYS A 528 -8.77 -35.21 -23.02
N PRO A 529 -7.65 -34.90 -23.66
CA PRO A 529 -7.68 -34.01 -24.82
C PRO A 529 -8.54 -34.56 -25.95
N PHE A 530 -9.21 -33.67 -26.69
CA PHE A 530 -10.00 -34.00 -27.84
C PHE A 530 -9.97 -32.89 -28.88
N THR A 531 -10.50 -33.17 -30.06
CA THR A 531 -10.59 -32.17 -31.13
C THR A 531 -12.00 -32.12 -31.68
N ILE A 532 -12.44 -30.95 -32.12
CA ILE A 532 -13.70 -30.74 -32.81
C ILE A 532 -13.43 -30.18 -34.20
N ASN A 533 -14.10 -30.74 -35.19
CA ASN A 533 -14.12 -30.21 -36.56
C ASN A 533 -15.17 -29.11 -36.65
N THR A 534 -14.75 -27.91 -37.03
CA THR A 534 -15.62 -26.76 -37.26
C THR A 534 -15.50 -26.27 -38.70
N SER A 535 -16.40 -25.39 -39.13
CA SER A 535 -16.28 -24.72 -40.44
C SER A 535 -14.98 -23.92 -40.62
N SER A 536 -14.37 -23.51 -39.53
CA SER A 536 -13.08 -22.74 -39.49
C SER A 536 -11.84 -23.63 -39.30
N GLY A 537 -12.00 -24.96 -39.18
CA GLY A 537 -10.92 -25.92 -39.01
C GLY A 537 -11.07 -26.80 -37.76
N ILE A 538 -9.97 -27.51 -37.44
CA ILE A 538 -9.91 -28.39 -36.27
C ILE A 538 -9.49 -27.56 -35.06
N ILE A 539 -10.33 -27.57 -34.01
CA ILE A 539 -10.04 -26.88 -32.73
C ILE A 539 -9.66 -27.93 -31.68
N PRO A 540 -8.46 -27.86 -31.10
CA PRO A 540 -8.06 -28.73 -30.00
C PRO A 540 -8.60 -28.20 -28.67
N PHE A 541 -8.99 -29.14 -27.80
CA PHE A 541 -9.36 -28.90 -26.41
C PHE A 541 -8.49 -29.79 -25.52
N ASP A 542 -7.96 -29.22 -24.48
CA ASP A 542 -7.05 -29.90 -23.56
C ASP A 542 -7.76 -30.37 -22.28
N TYR A 543 -7.05 -31.06 -21.39
CA TYR A 543 -7.51 -31.41 -20.05
C TYR A 543 -8.14 -30.20 -19.35
N GLY A 544 -9.24 -30.44 -18.63
CA GLY A 544 -9.91 -29.37 -17.89
C GLY A 544 -10.85 -28.51 -18.74
N SER A 545 -10.91 -28.71 -20.06
CA SER A 545 -11.89 -28.02 -20.93
C SER A 545 -13.31 -28.31 -20.49
N LEU A 546 -14.16 -27.28 -20.48
CA LEU A 546 -15.53 -27.38 -20.02
C LEU A 546 -16.44 -27.82 -21.16
N VAL A 547 -17.37 -28.69 -20.81
CA VAL A 547 -18.48 -29.13 -21.67
C VAL A 547 -19.79 -28.81 -20.96
N ILE A 548 -20.60 -27.96 -21.57
CA ILE A 548 -21.87 -27.49 -21.04
C ILE A 548 -22.98 -28.08 -21.93
N PRO A 549 -23.62 -29.19 -21.57
CA PRO A 549 -24.63 -29.82 -22.36
C PRO A 549 -25.91 -28.96 -22.43
N VAL A 550 -26.59 -28.95 -23.58
CA VAL A 550 -27.83 -28.18 -23.79
C VAL A 550 -29.06 -28.97 -23.32
N SER A 551 -28.95 -30.27 -23.32
CA SER A 551 -30.03 -31.16 -22.88
C SER A 551 -29.52 -32.17 -21.86
N LEU A 552 -29.74 -31.87 -20.59
CA LEU A 552 -29.71 -32.86 -19.50
C LEU A 552 -30.85 -32.58 -18.56
#